data_ab9e9058aa4428583ad5887cd9dc21ff
#
_entry.id   ab9e9058aa4428583ad5887cd9dc21ff
#
_cell.length_a   1.000
_cell.length_b   1.000
_cell.length_c   1.000
_cell.angle_alpha   90.00
_cell.angle_beta   90.00
_cell.angle_gamma   90.00
#
_symmetry.space_group_name_H-M   'P 1'
#
loop_
_entity.id
_entity.type
_entity.pdbx_description
1 polymer ?
#
loop_
_entity_poly.entity_id
_entity_poly.type
_entity_poly.pdbx_seq_one_letter_code
_entity_poly.pdbx_strand_id
1 'polypeptide(L)'
;TLIDDALKEIKRTEGVDLDIDNVPLDDPKTYRVFQEGAAYGIFQFESSGMRELLRKAKPTRLDDLIALNALYRPGPLKSGMVDDWVERKQGKREVKYELKELEPILSDTYGVIAYQEQVMRIAQALAGFSAGQADVLRKAMGKKDPKVMAKQRDAFMEGARAQKVNEKKAAKIFELMEYFAGYGFNKSHSTAYAFLAYQTAYLKANFPWHFAASLLTIESNHGDKLAVYLAECRERNVPLLQPDINA
;
A
#
# COMPACT_ATOMS: atom_id res chain seq x y z
N THR A 1 21.52 -2.50 8.69
CA THR A 1 20.38 -1.64 8.34
C THR A 1 19.49 -1.34 9.55
N LEU A 2 18.56 -0.38 9.44
CA LEU A 2 17.70 0.05 10.57
C LEU A 2 17.06 -1.13 11.33
N ILE A 3 16.39 -2.04 10.62
CA ILE A 3 15.76 -3.22 11.25
C ILE A 3 16.80 -4.10 11.93
N ASP A 4 17.85 -4.47 11.23
CA ASP A 4 18.90 -5.34 11.75
C ASP A 4 19.62 -4.75 12.99
N ASP A 5 19.90 -3.46 12.95
CA ASP A 5 20.53 -2.75 14.07
C ASP A 5 19.59 -2.67 15.28
N ALA A 6 18.30 -2.37 15.05
CA ALA A 6 17.31 -2.37 16.11
C ALA A 6 17.13 -3.77 16.76
N LEU A 7 17.09 -4.84 15.95
CA LEU A 7 17.00 -6.22 16.45
C LEU A 7 18.22 -6.62 17.31
N LYS A 8 19.42 -6.24 16.88
CA LYS A 8 20.65 -6.48 17.65
C LYS A 8 20.61 -5.77 19.01
N GLU A 9 20.18 -4.51 19.02
CA GLU A 9 20.06 -3.74 20.26
C GLU A 9 18.98 -4.31 21.19
N ILE A 10 17.81 -4.71 20.67
CA ILE A 10 16.77 -5.38 21.45
C ILE A 10 17.32 -6.66 22.10
N LYS A 11 18.01 -7.48 21.30
CA LYS A 11 18.61 -8.72 21.81
C LYS A 11 19.66 -8.45 22.89
N ARG A 12 20.50 -7.43 22.69
CA ARG A 12 21.58 -7.04 23.61
C ARG A 12 21.05 -6.50 24.94
N THR A 13 20.00 -5.68 24.92
CA THR A 13 19.54 -4.94 26.12
C THR A 13 18.36 -5.59 26.82
N GLU A 14 17.46 -6.26 26.09
CA GLU A 14 16.26 -6.89 26.64
C GLU A 14 16.34 -8.43 26.64
N GLY A 15 17.36 -9.02 26.01
CA GLY A 15 17.50 -10.48 25.89
C GLY A 15 16.45 -11.13 24.97
N VAL A 16 15.69 -10.32 24.21
CA VAL A 16 14.62 -10.78 23.30
C VAL A 16 15.18 -11.08 21.93
N ASP A 17 15.03 -12.31 21.46
CA ASP A 17 15.36 -12.73 20.09
C ASP A 17 14.09 -12.59 19.23
N LEU A 18 13.85 -11.37 18.73
CA LEU A 18 12.64 -11.04 17.99
C LEU A 18 12.74 -11.53 16.54
N ASP A 19 11.86 -12.45 16.15
CA ASP A 19 11.65 -12.82 14.75
C ASP A 19 10.72 -11.80 14.06
N ILE A 20 11.33 -10.84 13.39
CA ILE A 20 10.62 -9.73 12.75
C ILE A 20 9.76 -10.19 11.54
N ASP A 21 10.05 -11.34 10.96
CA ASP A 21 9.29 -11.88 9.83
C ASP A 21 8.00 -12.57 10.27
N ASN A 22 7.89 -12.92 11.55
CA ASN A 22 6.74 -13.60 12.16
C ASN A 22 6.01 -12.76 13.22
N VAL A 23 6.15 -11.43 13.20
CA VAL A 23 5.39 -10.56 14.10
C VAL A 23 3.89 -10.55 13.76
N PRO A 24 3.00 -10.35 14.76
CA PRO A 24 1.56 -10.25 14.51
C PRO A 24 1.23 -9.13 13.52
N LEU A 25 0.46 -9.43 12.46
CA LEU A 25 0.09 -8.44 11.43
C LEU A 25 -1.17 -7.65 11.78
N ASP A 26 -1.72 -7.86 12.96
CA ASP A 26 -2.92 -7.23 13.50
C ASP A 26 -2.64 -6.40 14.78
N ASP A 27 -1.37 -6.11 15.08
CA ASP A 27 -1.00 -5.34 16.27
C ASP A 27 -1.58 -3.91 16.24
N PRO A 28 -2.48 -3.57 17.19
CA PRO A 28 -3.15 -2.27 17.21
C PRO A 28 -2.20 -1.11 17.52
N LYS A 29 -1.09 -1.33 18.23
CA LYS A 29 -0.08 -0.30 18.49
C LYS A 29 0.62 0.11 17.20
N THR A 30 0.94 -0.86 16.37
CA THR A 30 1.57 -0.64 15.05
C THR A 30 0.64 0.16 14.13
N TYR A 31 -0.65 -0.22 14.02
CA TYR A 31 -1.59 0.56 13.22
C TYR A 31 -1.84 1.97 13.76
N ARG A 32 -1.77 2.17 15.06
CA ARG A 32 -1.88 3.53 15.65
C ARG A 32 -0.78 4.45 15.14
N VAL A 33 0.45 3.97 14.97
CA VAL A 33 1.56 4.76 14.38
C VAL A 33 1.19 5.28 13.00
N PHE A 34 0.60 4.41 12.16
CA PHE A 34 0.11 4.83 10.84
C PHE A 34 -1.09 5.80 10.94
N GLN A 35 -2.09 5.49 11.76
CA GLN A 35 -3.32 6.28 11.89
C GLN A 35 -3.06 7.70 12.41
N GLU A 36 -2.07 7.88 13.26
CA GLU A 36 -1.61 9.18 13.76
C GLU A 36 -0.71 9.91 12.76
N GLY A 37 -0.29 9.23 11.68
CA GLY A 37 0.71 9.75 10.74
C GLY A 37 2.07 9.96 11.36
N ALA A 38 2.37 9.24 12.45
CA ALA A 38 3.66 9.25 13.14
C ALA A 38 4.69 8.39 12.39
N ALA A 39 4.77 8.56 11.08
CA ALA A 39 5.47 7.66 10.18
C ALA A 39 6.87 8.12 9.77
N TYR A 40 7.50 9.01 10.52
CA TYR A 40 8.92 9.31 10.32
C TYR A 40 9.78 8.07 10.57
N GLY A 41 10.75 7.84 9.71
CA GLY A 41 11.58 6.64 9.71
C GLY A 41 10.86 5.35 9.28
N ILE A 42 9.56 5.41 8.95
CA ILE A 42 8.83 4.27 8.39
C ILE A 42 9.10 4.17 6.90
N PHE A 43 9.62 3.03 6.48
CA PHE A 43 9.97 2.79 5.09
C PHE A 43 8.81 3.13 4.14
N GLN A 44 9.06 3.96 3.11
CA GLN A 44 8.11 4.43 2.10
C GLN A 44 6.92 5.29 2.60
N PHE A 45 6.73 5.47 3.90
CA PHE A 45 5.53 6.13 4.45
C PHE A 45 5.81 7.47 5.14
N GLU A 46 7.06 7.96 5.14
CA GLU A 46 7.47 9.12 5.93
C GLU A 46 7.20 10.49 5.27
N SER A 47 6.90 10.55 3.96
CA SER A 47 6.64 11.83 3.28
C SER A 47 5.42 12.55 3.87
N SER A 48 5.43 13.90 3.88
CA SER A 48 4.35 14.71 4.46
C SER A 48 2.98 14.38 3.89
N GLY A 49 2.88 14.23 2.57
CA GLY A 49 1.61 13.89 1.92
C GLY A 49 1.15 12.46 2.23
N MET A 50 2.06 11.48 2.34
CA MET A 50 1.70 10.13 2.76
C MET A 50 1.23 10.12 4.22
N ARG A 51 1.88 10.85 5.11
CA ARG A 51 1.48 10.98 6.52
C ARG A 51 0.09 11.62 6.66
N GLU A 52 -0.22 12.62 5.83
CA GLU A 52 -1.57 13.19 5.78
C GLU A 52 -2.60 12.17 5.28
N LEU A 53 -2.27 11.42 4.22
CA LEU A 53 -3.13 10.35 3.70
C LEU A 53 -3.37 9.26 4.75
N LEU A 54 -2.37 8.86 5.51
CA LEU A 54 -2.49 7.89 6.60
C LEU A 54 -3.49 8.35 7.67
N ARG A 55 -3.44 9.63 8.07
CA ARG A 55 -4.40 10.19 9.03
C ARG A 55 -5.83 10.18 8.50
N LYS A 56 -6.01 10.41 7.20
CA LYS A 56 -7.33 10.34 6.54
C LYS A 56 -7.80 8.90 6.39
N ALA A 57 -6.92 8.01 5.93
CA ALA A 57 -7.24 6.63 5.62
C ALA A 57 -7.45 5.74 6.86
N LYS A 58 -6.72 6.01 7.95
CA LYS A 58 -6.74 5.23 9.20
C LYS A 58 -6.62 3.72 8.95
N PRO A 59 -5.50 3.24 8.41
CA PRO A 59 -5.32 1.84 8.09
C PRO A 59 -5.46 0.95 9.34
N THR A 60 -6.04 -0.24 9.17
CA THR A 60 -6.32 -1.20 10.24
C THR A 60 -5.83 -2.61 9.93
N ARG A 61 -5.38 -2.85 8.72
CA ARG A 61 -4.88 -4.15 8.24
C ARG A 61 -3.78 -3.95 7.20
N LEU A 62 -2.99 -5.00 6.97
CA LEU A 62 -1.87 -4.94 6.02
C LEU A 62 -2.33 -4.60 4.59
N ASP A 63 -3.50 -5.11 4.17
CA ASP A 63 -4.06 -4.80 2.84
C ASP A 63 -4.28 -3.30 2.63
N ASP A 64 -4.61 -2.55 3.68
CA ASP A 64 -4.74 -1.09 3.60
C ASP A 64 -3.38 -0.44 3.30
N LEU A 65 -2.31 -0.90 3.93
CA LEU A 65 -0.95 -0.40 3.66
C LEU A 65 -0.50 -0.76 2.24
N ILE A 66 -0.82 -1.97 1.78
CA ILE A 66 -0.54 -2.41 0.41
C ILE A 66 -1.27 -1.50 -0.58
N ALA A 67 -2.55 -1.21 -0.34
CA ALA A 67 -3.34 -0.34 -1.21
C ALA A 67 -2.82 1.11 -1.19
N LEU A 68 -2.51 1.67 -0.02
CA LEU A 68 -1.96 3.02 0.11
C LEU A 68 -0.62 3.17 -0.61
N ASN A 69 0.27 2.19 -0.49
CA ASN A 69 1.54 2.17 -1.21
C ASN A 69 1.35 2.14 -2.74
N ALA A 70 0.34 1.44 -3.23
CA ALA A 70 0.00 1.40 -4.65
C ALA A 70 -0.68 2.68 -5.14
N LEU A 71 -1.53 3.31 -4.33
CA LEU A 71 -2.37 4.44 -4.67
C LEU A 71 -1.69 5.80 -4.47
N TYR A 72 -0.70 5.91 -3.57
CA TYR A 72 -0.01 7.17 -3.31
C TYR A 72 0.99 7.52 -4.42
N ARG A 73 0.46 7.94 -5.56
CA ARG A 73 1.22 8.34 -6.76
C ARG A 73 0.46 9.45 -7.50
N PRO A 74 1.15 10.29 -8.31
CA PRO A 74 0.54 11.45 -8.96
C PRO A 74 -0.73 11.12 -9.77
N GLY A 75 -0.77 10.00 -10.47
CA GLY A 75 -1.93 9.58 -11.25
C GLY A 75 -3.17 9.29 -10.42
N PRO A 76 -3.15 8.29 -9.52
CA PRO A 76 -4.27 7.99 -8.64
C PRO A 76 -4.70 9.15 -7.74
N LEU A 77 -3.75 9.98 -7.27
CA LEU A 77 -4.03 11.17 -6.47
C LEU A 77 -4.84 12.21 -7.25
N LYS A 78 -4.45 12.48 -8.53
CA LYS A 78 -5.15 13.46 -9.37
C LYS A 78 -6.49 12.98 -9.91
N SER A 79 -6.69 11.67 -9.97
CA SER A 79 -7.91 11.07 -10.54
C SER A 79 -9.07 10.93 -9.55
N GLY A 80 -8.87 11.24 -8.27
CA GLY A 80 -9.87 11.04 -7.21
C GLY A 80 -9.98 9.62 -6.69
N MET A 81 -9.20 8.66 -7.23
CA MET A 81 -9.22 7.26 -6.79
C MET A 81 -8.89 7.09 -5.31
N VAL A 82 -7.94 7.89 -4.82
CA VAL A 82 -7.50 7.84 -3.43
C VAL A 82 -8.63 8.28 -2.50
N ASP A 83 -9.33 9.35 -2.85
CA ASP A 83 -10.45 9.86 -2.05
C ASP A 83 -11.60 8.85 -2.05
N ASP A 84 -11.94 8.27 -3.20
CA ASP A 84 -12.94 7.20 -3.33
C ASP A 84 -12.59 6.00 -2.43
N TRP A 85 -11.34 5.57 -2.47
CA TRP A 85 -10.85 4.46 -1.64
C TRP A 85 -10.98 4.77 -0.15
N VAL A 86 -10.56 5.97 0.28
CA VAL A 86 -10.63 6.43 1.68
C VAL A 86 -12.08 6.51 2.15
N GLU A 87 -12.98 7.13 1.37
CA GLU A 87 -14.39 7.28 1.73
C GLU A 87 -15.09 5.93 1.87
N ARG A 88 -14.82 4.99 0.96
CA ARG A 88 -15.38 3.63 1.00
C ARG A 88 -14.83 2.83 2.17
N LYS A 89 -13.52 2.89 2.43
CA LYS A 89 -12.92 2.28 3.61
C LYS A 89 -13.55 2.77 4.90
N GLN A 90 -13.83 4.07 4.99
CA GLN A 90 -14.45 4.66 6.19
C GLN A 90 -15.96 4.48 6.27
N GLY A 91 -16.59 3.80 5.32
CA GLY A 91 -18.05 3.64 5.26
C GLY A 91 -18.82 4.91 4.93
N LYS A 92 -18.15 5.99 4.54
CA LYS A 92 -18.78 7.25 4.11
C LYS A 92 -19.41 7.14 2.72
N ARG A 93 -18.91 6.23 1.91
CA ARG A 93 -19.44 5.87 0.60
C ARG A 93 -19.66 4.36 0.54
N GLU A 94 -20.83 3.95 0.05
CA GLU A 94 -21.15 2.54 -0.14
C GLU A 94 -20.23 1.90 -1.20
N VAL A 95 -19.72 0.69 -0.92
CA VAL A 95 -19.00 -0.10 -1.90
C VAL A 95 -20.00 -0.78 -2.81
N LYS A 96 -20.03 -0.40 -4.08
CA LYS A 96 -20.91 -1.00 -5.10
C LYS A 96 -20.08 -1.70 -6.16
N TYR A 97 -20.48 -2.92 -6.48
CA TYR A 97 -19.89 -3.69 -7.56
C TYR A 97 -20.86 -3.72 -8.74
N GLU A 98 -20.37 -3.41 -9.94
CA GLU A 98 -21.20 -3.47 -11.17
C GLU A 98 -21.72 -4.88 -11.45
N LEU A 99 -20.97 -5.89 -11.05
CA LEU A 99 -21.27 -7.31 -11.12
C LEU A 99 -20.79 -8.01 -9.85
N LYS A 100 -21.50 -9.04 -9.39
CA LYS A 100 -21.14 -9.80 -8.17
C LYS A 100 -19.77 -10.48 -8.29
N GLU A 101 -19.38 -10.86 -9.48
CA GLU A 101 -18.10 -11.48 -9.81
C GLU A 101 -16.90 -10.59 -9.50
N LEU A 102 -17.11 -9.28 -9.37
CA LEU A 102 -16.06 -8.31 -9.02
C LEU A 102 -15.79 -8.27 -7.51
N GLU A 103 -16.75 -8.63 -6.68
CA GLU A 103 -16.59 -8.57 -5.23
C GLU A 103 -15.36 -9.35 -4.72
N PRO A 104 -15.15 -10.64 -5.06
CA PRO A 104 -14.01 -11.41 -4.59
C PRO A 104 -12.66 -10.91 -5.17
N ILE A 105 -12.69 -10.02 -6.17
CA ILE A 105 -11.51 -9.46 -6.80
C ILE A 105 -11.14 -8.10 -6.20
N LEU A 106 -12.15 -7.31 -5.84
CA LEU A 106 -12.01 -5.90 -5.46
C LEU A 106 -12.33 -5.63 -3.97
N SER A 107 -12.76 -6.61 -3.19
CA SER A 107 -13.11 -6.43 -1.78
C SER A 107 -11.94 -5.90 -0.94
N ASP A 108 -10.71 -6.40 -1.17
CA ASP A 108 -9.50 -5.95 -0.47
C ASP A 108 -9.18 -4.47 -0.71
N THR A 109 -9.69 -3.90 -1.79
CA THR A 109 -9.48 -2.51 -2.20
C THR A 109 -10.76 -1.69 -2.21
N TYR A 110 -11.79 -2.13 -1.49
CA TYR A 110 -13.09 -1.44 -1.36
C TYR A 110 -13.72 -1.08 -2.71
N GLY A 111 -13.61 -1.98 -3.68
CA GLY A 111 -14.18 -1.80 -5.02
C GLY A 111 -13.37 -0.90 -5.97
N VAL A 112 -12.16 -0.48 -5.59
CA VAL A 112 -11.24 0.30 -6.44
C VAL A 112 -10.25 -0.64 -7.12
N ILE A 113 -10.05 -0.47 -8.42
CA ILE A 113 -9.00 -1.20 -9.15
C ILE A 113 -7.65 -0.51 -8.85
N ALA A 114 -6.82 -1.11 -8.00
CA ALA A 114 -5.51 -0.59 -7.62
C ALA A 114 -4.36 -1.37 -8.28
N TYR A 115 -4.56 -2.65 -8.57
CA TYR A 115 -3.50 -3.57 -8.98
C TYR A 115 -3.68 -4.08 -10.40
N GLN A 116 -2.56 -4.32 -11.08
CA GLN A 116 -2.53 -4.97 -12.40
C GLN A 116 -3.14 -6.38 -12.34
N GLU A 117 -2.92 -7.10 -11.26
CA GLU A 117 -3.46 -8.44 -11.02
C GLU A 117 -5.00 -8.44 -10.93
N GLN A 118 -5.60 -7.36 -10.44
CA GLN A 118 -7.07 -7.22 -10.44
C GLN A 118 -7.61 -7.10 -11.86
N VAL A 119 -6.96 -6.33 -12.73
CA VAL A 119 -7.34 -6.24 -14.15
C VAL A 119 -7.29 -7.61 -14.81
N MET A 120 -6.23 -8.38 -14.57
CA MET A 120 -6.10 -9.74 -15.12
C MET A 120 -7.22 -10.66 -14.61
N ARG A 121 -7.50 -10.65 -13.30
CA ARG A 121 -8.57 -11.46 -12.71
C ARG A 121 -9.96 -11.07 -13.20
N ILE A 122 -10.22 -9.78 -13.42
CA ILE A 122 -11.48 -9.29 -14.01
C ILE A 122 -11.65 -9.84 -15.42
N ALA A 123 -10.62 -9.79 -16.26
CA ALA A 123 -10.67 -10.31 -17.62
C ALA A 123 -10.89 -11.84 -17.66
N GLN A 124 -10.27 -12.56 -16.74
CA GLN A 124 -10.49 -14.00 -16.59
C GLN A 124 -11.92 -14.32 -16.13
N ALA A 125 -12.41 -13.61 -15.10
CA ALA A 125 -13.72 -13.89 -14.50
C ALA A 125 -14.88 -13.51 -15.43
N LEU A 126 -14.79 -12.39 -16.14
CA LEU A 126 -15.90 -11.85 -16.94
C LEU A 126 -15.82 -12.23 -18.41
N ALA A 127 -14.63 -12.38 -18.99
CA ALA A 127 -14.46 -12.66 -20.41
C ALA A 127 -13.85 -14.05 -20.69
N GLY A 128 -13.59 -14.85 -19.64
CA GLY A 128 -13.04 -16.19 -19.80
C GLY A 128 -11.60 -16.21 -20.35
N PHE A 129 -10.85 -15.11 -20.16
CA PHE A 129 -9.46 -15.05 -20.63
C PHE A 129 -8.60 -16.09 -19.93
N SER A 130 -7.71 -16.72 -20.68
CA SER A 130 -6.60 -17.47 -20.08
C SER A 130 -5.62 -16.51 -19.38
N ALA A 131 -4.76 -17.03 -18.53
CA ALA A 131 -3.73 -16.25 -17.84
C ALA A 131 -2.84 -15.50 -18.85
N GLY A 132 -2.48 -16.13 -19.98
CA GLY A 132 -1.71 -15.52 -21.05
C GLY A 132 -2.43 -14.37 -21.75
N GLN A 133 -3.72 -14.54 -22.06
CA GLN A 133 -4.54 -13.47 -22.65
C GLN A 133 -4.71 -12.28 -21.69
N ALA A 134 -4.93 -12.55 -20.42
CA ALA A 134 -5.03 -11.50 -19.39
C ALA A 134 -3.70 -10.72 -19.23
N ASP A 135 -2.55 -11.39 -19.32
CA ASP A 135 -1.25 -10.72 -19.30
C ASP A 135 -1.00 -9.86 -20.56
N VAL A 136 -1.44 -10.33 -21.73
CA VAL A 136 -1.41 -9.52 -22.98
C VAL A 136 -2.26 -8.27 -22.82
N LEU A 137 -3.48 -8.38 -22.27
CA LEU A 137 -4.35 -7.23 -21.97
C LEU A 137 -3.65 -6.26 -21.01
N ARG A 138 -3.12 -6.75 -19.90
CA ARG A 138 -2.37 -5.93 -18.93
C ARG A 138 -1.21 -5.16 -19.58
N LYS A 139 -0.42 -5.83 -20.43
CA LYS A 139 0.69 -5.21 -21.16
C LYS A 139 0.21 -4.16 -22.17
N ALA A 140 -0.88 -4.43 -22.89
CA ALA A 140 -1.49 -3.50 -23.82
C ALA A 140 -1.95 -2.21 -23.13
N MET A 141 -2.62 -2.35 -22.00
CA MET A 141 -3.08 -1.24 -21.17
C MET A 141 -1.92 -0.37 -20.68
N GLY A 142 -0.80 -0.98 -20.28
CA GLY A 142 0.41 -0.25 -19.84
C GLY A 142 1.07 0.55 -20.96
N LYS A 143 1.03 0.05 -22.20
CA LYS A 143 1.62 0.71 -23.37
C LYS A 143 0.76 1.80 -23.99
N LYS A 144 -0.55 1.82 -23.67
CA LYS A 144 -1.55 2.79 -24.19
C LYS A 144 -1.58 2.89 -25.73
N ASP A 145 -1.32 1.78 -26.46
CA ASP A 145 -1.44 1.72 -27.91
C ASP A 145 -2.93 1.57 -28.29
N PRO A 146 -3.54 2.56 -28.96
CA PRO A 146 -4.97 2.53 -29.26
C PRO A 146 -5.40 1.35 -30.14
N LYS A 147 -4.53 0.93 -31.08
CA LYS A 147 -4.85 -0.21 -31.97
C LYS A 147 -4.84 -1.53 -31.25
N VAL A 148 -3.88 -1.71 -30.33
CA VAL A 148 -3.81 -2.90 -29.49
C VAL A 148 -4.98 -2.91 -28.50
N MET A 149 -5.30 -1.76 -27.90
CA MET A 149 -6.43 -1.61 -26.98
C MET A 149 -7.76 -1.93 -27.63
N ALA A 150 -8.02 -1.45 -28.84
CA ALA A 150 -9.25 -1.77 -29.57
C ALA A 150 -9.40 -3.28 -29.76
N LYS A 151 -8.34 -4.00 -30.18
CA LYS A 151 -8.36 -5.46 -30.30
C LYS A 151 -8.64 -6.18 -28.98
N GLN A 152 -8.06 -5.68 -27.88
CA GLN A 152 -8.29 -6.24 -26.56
C GLN A 152 -9.72 -6.00 -26.08
N ARG A 153 -10.30 -4.83 -26.39
CA ARG A 153 -11.70 -4.52 -26.10
C ARG A 153 -12.64 -5.47 -26.85
N ASP A 154 -12.43 -5.66 -28.15
CA ASP A 154 -13.25 -6.58 -28.95
C ASP A 154 -13.20 -8.01 -28.40
N ALA A 155 -12.00 -8.51 -28.11
CA ALA A 155 -11.82 -9.84 -27.51
C ALA A 155 -12.49 -9.96 -26.14
N PHE A 156 -12.38 -8.93 -25.28
CA PHE A 156 -13.03 -8.90 -23.98
C PHE A 156 -14.55 -8.92 -24.12
N MET A 157 -15.11 -8.11 -25.03
CA MET A 157 -16.57 -8.05 -25.25
C MET A 157 -17.11 -9.35 -25.83
N GLU A 158 -16.37 -10.00 -26.75
CA GLU A 158 -16.73 -11.32 -27.27
C GLU A 158 -16.72 -12.38 -26.18
N GLY A 159 -15.66 -12.43 -25.37
CA GLY A 159 -15.55 -13.34 -24.24
C GLY A 159 -16.67 -13.12 -23.20
N ALA A 160 -16.95 -11.87 -22.85
CA ALA A 160 -18.03 -11.51 -21.93
C ALA A 160 -19.41 -11.94 -22.44
N ARG A 161 -19.64 -11.79 -23.74
CA ARG A 161 -20.88 -12.29 -24.39
C ARG A 161 -20.99 -13.82 -24.29
N ALA A 162 -19.89 -14.54 -24.53
CA ALA A 162 -19.84 -15.99 -24.39
C ALA A 162 -20.11 -16.45 -22.94
N GLN A 163 -19.67 -15.67 -21.95
CA GLN A 163 -19.96 -15.87 -20.53
C GLN A 163 -21.35 -15.35 -20.10
N LYS A 164 -22.17 -14.88 -21.03
CA LYS A 164 -23.52 -14.32 -20.76
C LYS A 164 -23.53 -13.09 -19.85
N VAL A 165 -22.44 -12.35 -19.81
CA VAL A 165 -22.33 -11.07 -19.08
C VAL A 165 -23.10 -10.00 -19.84
N ASN A 166 -23.84 -9.14 -19.13
CA ASN A 166 -24.55 -8.03 -19.75
C ASN A 166 -23.59 -7.08 -20.46
N GLU A 167 -23.83 -6.83 -21.76
CA GLU A 167 -22.91 -6.06 -22.61
C GLU A 167 -22.65 -4.63 -22.12
N LYS A 168 -23.69 -3.93 -21.63
CA LYS A 168 -23.54 -2.57 -21.09
C LYS A 168 -22.64 -2.55 -19.87
N LYS A 169 -22.80 -3.53 -18.98
CA LYS A 169 -21.96 -3.67 -17.78
C LYS A 169 -20.52 -4.07 -18.16
N ALA A 170 -20.36 -5.01 -19.10
CA ALA A 170 -19.04 -5.40 -19.58
C ALA A 170 -18.29 -4.22 -20.20
N ALA A 171 -18.93 -3.42 -21.04
CA ALA A 171 -18.35 -2.22 -21.64
C ALA A 171 -17.91 -1.22 -20.56
N LYS A 172 -18.77 -0.94 -19.58
CA LYS A 172 -18.46 -0.04 -18.46
C LYS A 172 -17.26 -0.54 -17.64
N ILE A 173 -17.19 -1.85 -17.36
CA ILE A 173 -16.08 -2.45 -16.62
C ILE A 173 -14.78 -2.35 -17.44
N PHE A 174 -14.84 -2.60 -18.76
CA PHE A 174 -13.68 -2.44 -19.62
C PHE A 174 -13.16 -0.99 -19.61
N GLU A 175 -14.03 -0.01 -19.70
CA GLU A 175 -13.68 1.42 -19.60
C GLU A 175 -13.03 1.76 -18.25
N LEU A 176 -13.55 1.19 -17.16
CA LEU A 176 -12.93 1.33 -15.84
C LEU A 176 -11.54 0.68 -15.81
N MET A 177 -11.37 -0.53 -16.35
CA MET A 177 -10.06 -1.17 -16.44
C MET A 177 -9.08 -0.35 -17.29
N GLU A 178 -9.51 0.19 -18.42
CA GLU A 178 -8.69 1.02 -19.30
C GLU A 178 -8.24 2.32 -18.60
N TYR A 179 -9.16 2.97 -17.90
CA TYR A 179 -8.86 4.16 -17.11
C TYR A 179 -7.83 3.88 -16.01
N PHE A 180 -8.00 2.79 -15.27
CA PHE A 180 -7.12 2.43 -14.16
C PHE A 180 -5.84 1.71 -14.58
N ALA A 181 -5.83 1.04 -15.71
CA ALA A 181 -4.67 0.27 -16.14
C ALA A 181 -3.44 1.14 -16.46
N GLY A 182 -3.65 2.40 -16.83
CA GLY A 182 -2.57 3.37 -16.94
C GLY A 182 -1.89 3.68 -15.58
N TYR A 183 -2.52 3.28 -14.48
CA TYR A 183 -2.07 3.52 -13.11
C TYR A 183 -1.94 2.24 -12.28
N GLY A 184 -2.26 1.07 -12.85
CA GLY A 184 -2.20 -0.21 -12.16
C GLY A 184 -0.80 -0.50 -11.61
N PHE A 185 -0.72 -0.89 -10.34
CA PHE A 185 0.52 -1.22 -9.65
C PHE A 185 0.69 -2.74 -9.51
N ASN A 186 1.91 -3.22 -9.47
CA ASN A 186 2.16 -4.63 -9.19
C ASN A 186 1.87 -4.93 -7.71
N LYS A 187 0.92 -5.84 -7.43
CA LYS A 187 0.50 -6.17 -6.06
C LYS A 187 1.65 -6.78 -5.26
N SER A 188 2.44 -7.66 -5.86
CA SER A 188 3.55 -8.33 -5.18
C SER A 188 4.62 -7.34 -4.72
N HIS A 189 4.96 -6.37 -5.57
CA HIS A 189 5.88 -5.29 -5.20
C HIS A 189 5.30 -4.44 -4.05
N SER A 190 4.03 -4.04 -4.16
CA SER A 190 3.37 -3.26 -3.11
C SER A 190 3.31 -4.01 -1.78
N THR A 191 3.06 -5.33 -1.83
CA THR A 191 3.02 -6.19 -0.65
C THR A 191 4.36 -6.24 0.06
N ALA A 192 5.45 -6.48 -0.68
CA ALA A 192 6.80 -6.53 -0.09
C ALA A 192 7.16 -5.21 0.61
N TYR A 193 6.86 -4.07 -0.03
CA TYR A 193 7.15 -2.76 0.53
C TYR A 193 6.24 -2.41 1.72
N ALA A 194 4.98 -2.78 1.69
CA ALA A 194 4.06 -2.57 2.81
C ALA A 194 4.41 -3.46 4.01
N PHE A 195 4.89 -4.68 3.76
CA PHE A 195 5.36 -5.58 4.82
C PHE A 195 6.60 -4.99 5.51
N LEU A 196 7.57 -4.52 4.74
CA LEU A 196 8.76 -3.86 5.28
C LEU A 196 8.40 -2.58 6.07
N ALA A 197 7.42 -1.79 5.57
CA ALA A 197 6.91 -0.65 6.30
C ALA A 197 6.24 -1.06 7.61
N TYR A 198 5.47 -2.16 7.61
CA TYR A 198 4.86 -2.69 8.82
C TYR A 198 5.90 -3.14 9.84
N GLN A 199 6.97 -3.84 9.42
CA GLN A 199 8.07 -4.23 10.30
C GLN A 199 8.74 -3.03 10.96
N THR A 200 9.03 -1.96 10.20
CA THR A 200 9.62 -0.74 10.76
C THR A 200 8.66 -0.04 11.73
N ALA A 201 7.36 -0.03 11.42
CA ALA A 201 6.34 0.53 12.31
C ALA A 201 6.13 -0.32 13.57
N TYR A 202 6.23 -1.65 13.47
CA TYR A 202 6.17 -2.56 14.61
C TYR A 202 7.30 -2.31 15.59
N LEU A 203 8.53 -2.18 15.11
CA LEU A 203 9.68 -1.81 15.94
C LEU A 203 9.46 -0.44 16.60
N LYS A 204 9.01 0.55 15.85
CA LYS A 204 8.71 1.89 16.37
C LYS A 204 7.63 1.88 17.46
N ALA A 205 6.60 1.05 17.29
CA ALA A 205 5.47 0.95 18.22
C ALA A 205 5.79 0.18 19.52
N ASN A 206 6.55 -0.91 19.38
CA ASN A 206 6.76 -1.86 20.48
C ASN A 206 8.16 -1.74 21.10
N PHE A 207 9.15 -1.22 20.36
CA PHE A 207 10.53 -1.01 20.80
C PHE A 207 11.00 0.41 20.44
N PRO A 208 10.31 1.47 20.90
CA PRO A 208 10.51 2.85 20.43
C PRO A 208 11.94 3.36 20.67
N TRP A 209 12.57 2.98 21.73
CA TRP A 209 13.93 3.44 22.06
C TRP A 209 14.97 2.82 21.13
N HIS A 210 14.87 1.52 20.87
CA HIS A 210 15.77 0.80 19.99
C HIS A 210 15.61 1.28 18.52
N PHE A 211 14.35 1.48 18.13
CA PHE A 211 14.06 2.05 16.80
C PHE A 211 14.65 3.46 16.66
N ALA A 212 14.42 4.33 17.65
CA ALA A 212 14.94 5.70 17.62
C ALA A 212 16.48 5.73 17.64
N ALA A 213 17.13 4.94 18.48
CA ALA A 213 18.59 4.86 18.54
C ALA A 213 19.18 4.43 17.18
N SER A 214 18.64 3.38 16.58
CA SER A 214 19.08 2.88 15.27
C SER A 214 18.84 3.91 14.15
N LEU A 215 17.67 4.57 14.14
CA LEU A 215 17.34 5.60 13.16
C LEU A 215 18.28 6.81 13.26
N LEU A 216 18.47 7.34 14.47
CA LEU A 216 19.33 8.49 14.71
C LEU A 216 20.80 8.20 14.38
N THR A 217 21.25 6.98 14.65
CA THR A 217 22.63 6.54 14.29
C THR A 217 22.83 6.53 12.79
N ILE A 218 21.90 5.94 12.03
CA ILE A 218 21.98 5.86 10.56
C ILE A 218 21.92 7.24 9.93
N GLU A 219 21.04 8.11 10.42
CA GLU A 219 20.82 9.44 9.85
C GLU A 219 21.69 10.54 10.49
N SER A 220 22.67 10.17 11.34
CA SER A 220 23.54 11.10 12.10
C SER A 220 24.26 12.13 11.21
N ASN A 221 24.57 11.77 9.96
CA ASN A 221 25.24 12.63 9.00
C ASN A 221 24.28 13.50 8.16
N HIS A 222 22.95 13.37 8.35
CA HIS A 222 21.92 14.08 7.59
C HIS A 222 21.20 15.10 8.50
N GLY A 223 21.83 16.29 8.71
CA GLY A 223 21.39 17.28 9.70
C GLY A 223 19.90 17.64 9.65
N ASP A 224 19.33 17.86 8.45
CA ASP A 224 17.92 18.23 8.30
C ASP A 224 16.98 17.10 8.76
N LYS A 225 17.27 15.86 8.39
CA LYS A 225 16.50 14.69 8.80
C LYS A 225 16.67 14.43 10.30
N LEU A 226 17.89 14.52 10.79
CA LEU A 226 18.21 14.32 12.21
C LEU A 226 17.39 15.25 13.08
N ALA A 227 17.29 16.54 12.72
CA ALA A 227 16.49 17.52 13.46
C ALA A 227 15.01 17.12 13.55
N VAL A 228 14.43 16.61 12.45
CA VAL A 228 13.04 16.14 12.39
C VAL A 228 12.84 14.92 13.30
N TYR A 229 13.74 13.95 13.26
CA TYR A 229 13.63 12.73 14.07
C TYR A 229 13.82 13.01 15.56
N LEU A 230 14.74 13.92 15.93
CA LEU A 230 14.90 14.38 17.30
C LEU A 230 13.64 15.10 17.82
N ALA A 231 12.98 15.91 16.98
CA ALA A 231 11.73 16.56 17.33
C ALA A 231 10.64 15.52 17.58
N GLU A 232 10.48 14.52 16.71
CA GLU A 232 9.52 13.44 16.90
C GLU A 232 9.79 12.61 18.17
N CYS A 233 11.07 12.31 18.46
CA CYS A 233 11.43 11.63 19.71
C CYS A 233 10.93 12.39 20.94
N ARG A 234 11.07 13.72 20.96
CA ARG A 234 10.57 14.57 22.04
C ARG A 234 9.04 14.54 22.14
N GLU A 235 8.34 14.67 21.01
CA GLU A 235 6.87 14.60 20.95
C GLU A 235 6.32 13.26 21.46
N ARG A 236 7.08 12.17 21.23
CA ARG A 236 6.70 10.82 21.64
C ARG A 236 7.26 10.39 22.99
N ASN A 237 7.85 11.30 23.74
CA ASN A 237 8.47 11.04 25.03
C ASN A 237 9.57 9.95 24.98
N VAL A 238 10.29 9.85 23.87
CA VAL A 238 11.51 9.04 23.79
C VAL A 238 12.62 9.85 24.45
N PRO A 239 13.27 9.36 25.52
CA PRO A 239 14.28 10.10 26.27
C PRO A 239 15.52 10.34 25.40
N LEU A 240 15.92 11.59 25.31
CA LEU A 240 17.15 12.02 24.61
C LEU A 240 18.09 12.58 25.66
N LEU A 241 19.22 11.93 25.83
CA LEU A 241 20.30 12.40 26.71
C LEU A 241 21.26 13.30 25.91
N GLN A 242 21.93 14.19 26.61
CA GLN A 242 23.03 14.94 26.03
C GLN A 242 24.19 13.99 25.71
N PRO A 243 24.94 14.23 24.62
CA PRO A 243 26.16 13.46 24.35
C PRO A 243 27.11 13.54 25.54
N ASP A 244 27.60 12.39 26.00
CA ASP A 244 28.60 12.28 27.05
C ASP A 244 29.81 11.50 26.50
N ILE A 245 30.98 12.10 26.58
CA ILE A 245 32.23 11.49 26.11
C ILE A 245 32.65 10.27 26.94
N ASN A 246 32.08 10.11 28.12
CA ASN A 246 32.37 9.00 29.04
C ASN A 246 31.28 7.91 29.05
N ALA A 247 30.24 8.05 28.22
CA ALA A 247 29.13 7.10 28.14
C ALA A 247 29.35 6.02 27.08
#